data_12feabebb674a154113be5bec738f3c3
#
_entry.id   12feabebb674a154113be5bec738f3c3
#
_cell.length_a   1.000
_cell.length_b   1.000
_cell.length_c   1.000
_cell.angle_alpha   90.00
_cell.angle_beta   90.00
_cell.angle_gamma   90.00
#
_symmetry.space_group_name_H-M   'P 1'
#
loop_
_entity.id
_entity.type
_entity.pdbx_description
1 polymer ?
#
loop_
_entity_poly.entity_id
_entity_poly.type
_entity_poly.pdbx_seq_one_letter_code
_entity_poly.pdbx_strand_id
1 'polypeptide(L)'
;MIKTSRRVKPAFIAVVLGLLLSTTTVISSAEASAIKNGVSCKKSGLKAKSGVKRYVCGKNPYVNPTRLTWMLTSCPEAYELYVEAKDQYGIFKDILSSSPEGLTELSNLQKSMDSLDVLMKTKVCRRGA
;
A
#
# COMPACT_ATOMS: atom_id res chain seq x y z
N MET A 1 24.29 -36.15 -69.63
CA MET A 1 23.16 -36.94 -69.06
C MET A 1 23.72 -37.81 -67.94
N ILE A 2 23.70 -37.41 -66.73
CA ILE A 2 24.14 -38.19 -65.57
C ILE A 2 23.07 -38.14 -64.53
N LYS A 3 22.32 -39.24 -64.37
CA LYS A 3 21.35 -39.50 -63.31
C LYS A 3 22.10 -39.93 -62.06
N THR A 4 22.12 -39.12 -61.02
CA THR A 4 22.59 -39.50 -59.68
C THR A 4 21.42 -39.70 -58.78
N SER A 5 21.01 -40.94 -58.58
CA SER A 5 20.05 -41.37 -57.59
C SER A 5 20.73 -41.38 -56.22
N ARG A 6 20.35 -40.47 -55.31
CA ARG A 6 20.74 -40.51 -53.92
C ARG A 6 19.66 -41.25 -53.10
N ARG A 7 20.05 -42.45 -52.67
CA ARG A 7 19.28 -43.27 -51.71
C ARG A 7 19.22 -42.54 -50.34
N VAL A 8 18.01 -42.17 -49.92
CA VAL A 8 17.77 -41.69 -48.60
C VAL A 8 17.63 -42.88 -47.67
N LYS A 9 18.50 -42.98 -46.69
CA LYS A 9 18.40 -43.99 -45.62
C LYS A 9 17.33 -43.54 -44.61
N PRO A 10 16.40 -44.41 -44.15
CA PRO A 10 15.48 -44.07 -43.12
C PRO A 10 16.24 -44.02 -41.79
N ALA A 11 16.28 -42.83 -41.19
CA ALA A 11 16.73 -42.62 -39.82
C ALA A 11 15.63 -43.07 -38.88
N PHE A 12 15.96 -44.06 -38.04
CA PHE A 12 15.09 -44.49 -36.94
C PHE A 12 14.93 -43.34 -35.94
N ILE A 13 13.73 -42.76 -35.87
CA ILE A 13 13.38 -41.83 -34.86
C ILE A 13 13.01 -42.64 -33.62
N ALA A 14 13.93 -42.70 -32.66
CA ALA A 14 13.66 -43.19 -31.34
C ALA A 14 12.80 -42.14 -30.60
N VAL A 15 11.51 -42.45 -30.48
CA VAL A 15 10.60 -41.68 -29.64
C VAL A 15 10.94 -41.99 -28.17
N VAL A 16 11.75 -41.12 -27.57
CA VAL A 16 11.94 -41.14 -26.13
C VAL A 16 10.69 -40.50 -25.51
N LEU A 17 9.78 -41.34 -25.04
CA LEU A 17 8.69 -40.90 -24.14
C LEU A 17 9.33 -40.49 -22.84
N GLY A 18 9.75 -39.21 -22.76
CA GLY A 18 10.05 -38.56 -21.51
C GLY A 18 8.76 -38.34 -20.74
N LEU A 19 8.51 -39.16 -19.72
CA LEU A 19 7.55 -38.88 -18.70
C LEU A 19 8.00 -37.57 -18.01
N LEU A 20 7.49 -36.44 -18.45
CA LEU A 20 7.52 -35.19 -17.70
C LEU A 20 6.60 -35.38 -16.52
N LEU A 21 7.17 -35.84 -15.40
CA LEU A 21 6.58 -35.65 -14.09
C LEU A 21 6.46 -34.13 -13.89
N SER A 22 5.33 -33.60 -14.31
CA SER A 22 4.92 -32.25 -13.93
C SER A 22 4.71 -32.27 -12.42
N THR A 23 5.79 -31.99 -11.68
CA THR A 23 5.64 -31.57 -10.29
C THR A 23 4.88 -30.27 -10.32
N THR A 24 3.55 -30.36 -10.25
CA THR A 24 2.72 -29.25 -9.86
C THR A 24 3.17 -28.88 -8.45
N THR A 25 4.10 -27.94 -8.38
CA THR A 25 4.32 -27.22 -7.13
C THR A 25 2.97 -26.59 -6.79
N VAL A 26 2.26 -27.24 -5.90
CA VAL A 26 1.14 -26.64 -5.19
C VAL A 26 1.78 -25.46 -4.47
N ILE A 27 1.77 -24.30 -5.13
CA ILE A 27 2.01 -23.04 -4.46
C ILE A 27 0.86 -22.98 -3.46
N SER A 28 1.14 -23.45 -2.23
CA SER A 28 0.28 -23.14 -1.10
C SER A 28 0.00 -21.66 -1.22
N SER A 29 -1.20 -21.33 -1.60
CA SER A 29 -1.77 -20.01 -1.42
C SER A 29 -1.75 -19.81 0.10
N ALA A 30 -0.58 -19.41 0.63
CA ALA A 30 -0.55 -18.76 1.93
C ALA A 30 -1.67 -17.74 1.80
N GLU A 31 -2.74 -17.94 2.53
CA GLU A 31 -3.92 -17.08 2.54
C GLU A 31 -3.38 -15.66 2.51
N ALA A 32 -3.55 -14.99 1.38
CA ALA A 32 -3.12 -13.63 1.23
C ALA A 32 -3.95 -12.88 2.26
N SER A 33 -3.38 -12.67 3.43
CA SER A 33 -4.03 -12.00 4.56
C SER A 33 -4.66 -10.77 3.98
N ALA A 34 -6.00 -10.72 3.99
CA ALA A 34 -6.75 -9.70 3.27
C ALA A 34 -6.15 -8.34 3.58
N ILE A 35 -5.67 -7.64 2.55
CA ILE A 35 -4.99 -6.35 2.72
C ILE A 35 -6.01 -5.36 3.28
N LYS A 36 -5.85 -5.02 4.56
CA LYS A 36 -6.71 -4.09 5.31
C LYS A 36 -5.86 -3.30 6.28
N ASN A 37 -6.36 -2.16 6.73
CA ASN A 37 -5.72 -1.36 7.75
C ASN A 37 -5.37 -2.21 9.01
N GLY A 38 -4.15 -2.10 9.48
CA GLY A 38 -3.66 -2.76 10.68
C GLY A 38 -3.22 -4.22 10.50
N VAL A 39 -3.38 -4.81 9.31
CA VAL A 39 -2.81 -6.12 8.99
C VAL A 39 -1.31 -5.98 8.76
N SER A 40 -0.52 -6.87 9.35
CA SER A 40 0.95 -6.84 9.24
C SER A 40 1.43 -6.91 7.79
N CYS A 41 2.48 -6.18 7.48
CA CYS A 41 3.15 -6.21 6.19
C CYS A 41 4.67 -6.35 6.37
N LYS A 42 5.37 -6.76 5.30
CA LYS A 42 6.78 -7.19 5.42
C LYS A 42 7.80 -6.08 5.24
N LYS A 43 7.51 -5.07 4.40
CA LYS A 43 8.49 -4.04 4.00
C LYS A 43 7.80 -2.69 3.88
N SER A 44 8.38 -1.68 4.52
CA SER A 44 7.90 -0.29 4.41
C SER A 44 7.91 0.19 2.96
N GLY A 45 6.90 0.97 2.60
CA GLY A 45 6.75 1.54 1.27
C GLY A 45 6.12 0.59 0.23
N LEU A 46 5.90 -0.69 0.54
CA LEU A 46 5.16 -1.58 -0.36
C LEU A 46 3.76 -1.02 -0.59
N LYS A 47 3.33 -1.03 -1.84
CA LYS A 47 1.99 -0.60 -2.26
C LYS A 47 1.17 -1.80 -2.70
N ALA A 48 -0.12 -1.79 -2.36
CA ALA A 48 -1.06 -2.84 -2.74
C ALA A 48 -2.45 -2.27 -2.99
N LYS A 49 -3.27 -3.05 -3.68
CA LYS A 49 -4.69 -2.75 -3.91
C LYS A 49 -5.55 -3.87 -3.32
N SER A 50 -6.69 -3.49 -2.76
CA SER A 50 -7.77 -4.41 -2.39
C SER A 50 -9.09 -3.78 -2.81
N GLY A 51 -9.66 -4.30 -3.89
CA GLY A 51 -10.77 -3.65 -4.59
C GLY A 51 -10.37 -2.25 -5.10
N VAL A 52 -11.16 -1.25 -4.80
CA VAL A 52 -10.90 0.16 -5.15
C VAL A 52 -9.93 0.86 -4.20
N LYS A 53 -9.66 0.26 -3.05
CA LYS A 53 -8.81 0.84 -2.01
C LYS A 53 -7.34 0.62 -2.32
N ARG A 54 -6.52 1.63 -2.06
CA ARG A 54 -5.05 1.58 -2.18
C ARG A 54 -4.44 1.61 -0.79
N TYR A 55 -3.43 0.76 -0.59
CA TYR A 55 -2.74 0.61 0.69
C TYR A 55 -1.24 0.81 0.51
N VAL A 56 -0.61 1.28 1.56
CA VAL A 56 0.84 1.35 1.71
C VAL A 56 1.24 0.66 3.01
N CYS A 57 2.34 -0.05 2.99
CA CYS A 57 2.92 -0.66 4.17
C CYS A 57 3.75 0.37 4.93
N GLY A 58 3.44 0.60 6.19
CA GLY A 58 4.15 1.55 7.02
C GLY A 58 3.74 1.45 8.49
N LYS A 59 4.31 2.34 9.29
CA LYS A 59 3.92 2.50 10.70
C LYS A 59 2.70 3.40 10.78
N ASN A 60 1.56 2.83 11.15
CA ASN A 60 0.32 3.58 11.27
C ASN A 60 0.24 4.19 12.68
N PRO A 61 0.30 5.53 12.83
CA PRO A 61 0.34 6.18 14.13
C PRO A 61 -0.91 5.95 14.98
N TYR A 62 -2.03 5.61 14.36
CA TYR A 62 -3.33 5.45 15.02
C TYR A 62 -3.70 3.99 15.32
N VAL A 63 -3.05 3.03 14.66
CA VAL A 63 -3.34 1.59 14.84
C VAL A 63 -2.19 0.88 15.51
N ASN A 64 -0.98 1.07 14.99
CA ASN A 64 0.23 0.45 15.51
C ASN A 64 1.46 1.26 15.11
N PRO A 65 1.94 2.18 15.94
CA PRO A 65 3.05 3.07 15.61
C PRO A 65 4.41 2.37 15.59
N THR A 66 4.52 1.15 16.13
CA THR A 66 5.80 0.44 16.26
C THR A 66 6.01 -0.63 15.21
N ARG A 67 4.94 -1.19 14.65
CA ARG A 67 4.98 -2.29 13.68
C ARG A 67 4.57 -1.85 12.28
N LEU A 68 5.12 -2.54 11.27
CA LEU A 68 4.69 -2.35 9.90
C LEU A 68 3.32 -2.99 9.67
N THR A 69 2.37 -2.18 9.23
CA THR A 69 1.01 -2.62 8.90
C THR A 69 0.55 -1.97 7.60
N TRP A 70 -0.36 -2.63 6.91
CA TRP A 70 -1.06 -2.01 5.80
C TRP A 70 -1.92 -0.86 6.31
N MET A 71 -1.87 0.27 5.62
CA MET A 71 -2.74 1.42 5.88
C MET A 71 -3.22 2.01 4.55
N LEU A 72 -4.43 2.55 4.53
CA LEU A 72 -4.92 3.29 3.37
C LEU A 72 -3.95 4.41 3.03
N THR A 73 -3.70 4.66 1.75
CA THR A 73 -2.76 5.72 1.32
C THR A 73 -3.17 7.10 1.80
N SER A 74 -4.46 7.34 1.99
CA SER A 74 -4.98 8.58 2.58
C SER A 74 -4.65 8.76 4.07
N CYS A 75 -4.23 7.70 4.79
CA CYS A 75 -3.88 7.82 6.20
C CYS A 75 -2.58 8.61 6.43
N PRO A 76 -1.43 8.25 5.83
CA PRO A 76 -0.22 9.07 5.96
C PRO A 76 -0.41 10.49 5.40
N GLU A 77 -1.11 10.65 4.28
CA GLU A 77 -1.39 11.96 3.68
C GLU A 77 -2.17 12.87 4.66
N ALA A 78 -3.23 12.35 5.28
CA ALA A 78 -4.00 13.10 6.27
C ALA A 78 -3.19 13.41 7.53
N TYR A 79 -2.30 12.49 7.94
CA TYR A 79 -1.42 12.72 9.08
C TYR A 79 -0.39 13.82 8.81
N GLU A 80 0.21 13.82 7.64
CA GLU A 80 1.15 14.88 7.22
C GLU A 80 0.47 16.26 7.20
N LEU A 81 -0.73 16.35 6.63
CA LEU A 81 -1.53 17.58 6.66
C LEU A 81 -1.87 18.05 8.08
N TYR A 82 -2.20 17.11 8.97
CA TYR A 82 -2.46 17.44 10.37
C TYR A 82 -1.21 17.98 11.08
N VAL A 83 -0.05 17.37 10.87
CA VAL A 83 1.21 17.82 11.46
C VAL A 83 1.59 19.21 10.93
N GLU A 84 1.48 19.43 9.63
CA GLU A 84 1.75 20.73 9.01
C GLU A 84 0.82 21.83 9.56
N ALA A 85 -0.49 21.55 9.64
CA ALA A 85 -1.45 22.49 10.20
C ALA A 85 -1.15 22.80 11.67
N LYS A 86 -0.72 21.81 12.45
CA LYS A 86 -0.33 21.98 13.84
C LYS A 86 0.92 22.86 13.99
N ASP A 87 1.91 22.65 13.14
CA ASP A 87 3.14 23.45 13.15
C ASP A 87 2.83 24.91 12.77
N GLN A 88 2.01 25.13 11.75
CA GLN A 88 1.55 26.46 11.36
C GLN A 88 0.77 27.15 12.50
N TYR A 89 -0.13 26.43 13.15
CA TYR A 89 -0.85 26.95 14.30
C TYR A 89 0.11 27.38 15.42
N GLY A 90 1.15 26.58 15.72
CA GLY A 90 2.15 26.90 16.72
C GLY A 90 2.96 28.15 16.39
N ILE A 91 3.30 28.35 15.10
CA ILE A 91 4.08 29.51 14.64
C ILE A 91 3.23 30.80 14.69
N PHE A 92 2.00 30.75 14.25
CA PHE A 92 1.18 31.93 14.01
C PHE A 92 0.28 32.32 15.18
N LYS A 93 0.06 31.44 16.15
CA LYS A 93 -0.88 31.69 17.23
C LYS A 93 -0.62 32.99 17.98
N ASP A 94 0.64 33.31 18.29
CA ASP A 94 1.02 34.48 19.07
C ASP A 94 0.83 35.78 18.26
N ILE A 95 1.03 35.72 16.97
CA ILE A 95 0.84 36.84 16.04
C ILE A 95 -0.65 37.11 15.80
N LEU A 96 -1.39 36.05 15.45
CA LEU A 96 -2.78 36.14 15.08
C LEU A 96 -3.70 36.39 16.28
N SER A 97 -3.31 35.99 17.49
CA SER A 97 -4.09 36.22 18.70
C SER A 97 -4.23 37.69 19.08
N SER A 98 -3.49 38.59 18.47
CA SER A 98 -3.51 40.02 18.75
C SER A 98 -4.66 40.78 18.06
N SER A 99 -5.42 40.16 17.16
CA SER A 99 -6.53 40.78 16.44
C SER A 99 -7.77 39.89 16.40
N PRO A 100 -8.99 40.46 16.31
CA PRO A 100 -10.23 39.67 16.16
C PRO A 100 -10.25 38.77 14.89
N GLU A 101 -9.73 39.29 13.80
CA GLU A 101 -9.62 38.56 12.54
C GLU A 101 -8.66 37.37 12.69
N GLY A 102 -7.52 37.59 13.34
CA GLY A 102 -6.54 36.54 13.62
C GLY A 102 -7.09 35.44 14.54
N LEU A 103 -7.87 35.79 15.53
CA LEU A 103 -8.56 34.82 16.38
C LEU A 103 -9.56 33.96 15.60
N THR A 104 -10.24 34.56 14.62
CA THR A 104 -11.16 33.83 13.74
C THR A 104 -10.37 32.82 12.87
N GLU A 105 -9.25 33.21 12.32
CA GLU A 105 -8.37 32.36 11.50
C GLU A 105 -7.81 31.20 12.33
N LEU A 106 -7.31 31.46 13.54
CA LEU A 106 -6.86 30.41 14.46
C LEU A 106 -7.98 29.42 14.80
N SER A 107 -9.20 29.92 15.02
CA SER A 107 -10.36 29.05 15.26
C SER A 107 -10.67 28.14 14.08
N ASN A 108 -10.57 28.66 12.85
CA ASN A 108 -10.80 27.88 11.63
C ASN A 108 -9.71 26.81 11.44
N LEU A 109 -8.46 27.17 11.68
CA LEU A 109 -7.33 26.23 11.60
C LEU A 109 -7.47 25.11 12.65
N GLN A 110 -7.86 25.46 13.89
CA GLN A 110 -8.13 24.48 14.94
C GLN A 110 -9.27 23.51 14.54
N LYS A 111 -10.38 24.02 14.02
CA LYS A 111 -11.49 23.18 13.52
C LYS A 111 -11.05 22.22 12.41
N SER A 112 -10.17 22.69 11.52
CA SER A 112 -9.61 21.87 10.45
C SER A 112 -8.75 20.73 10.99
N MET A 113 -7.87 21.02 11.95
CA MET A 113 -7.07 20.01 12.64
C MET A 113 -7.94 18.97 13.37
N ASP A 114 -8.97 19.43 14.11
CA ASP A 114 -9.89 18.55 14.82
C ASP A 114 -10.64 17.63 13.85
N SER A 115 -11.05 18.15 12.71
CA SER A 115 -11.73 17.39 11.67
C SER A 115 -10.82 16.32 11.06
N LEU A 116 -9.55 16.63 10.80
CA LEU A 116 -8.56 15.67 10.33
C LEU A 116 -8.29 14.59 11.37
N ASP A 117 -8.11 14.96 12.62
CA ASP A 117 -7.87 14.04 13.73
C ASP A 117 -9.02 13.03 13.89
N VAL A 118 -10.26 13.52 13.88
CA VAL A 118 -11.47 12.67 13.92
C VAL A 118 -11.53 11.73 12.70
N LEU A 119 -11.28 12.25 11.51
CA LEU A 119 -11.29 11.46 10.28
C LEU A 119 -10.26 10.31 10.34
N MET A 120 -9.04 10.60 10.77
CA MET A 120 -7.97 9.63 10.89
C MET A 120 -8.28 8.55 11.93
N LYS A 121 -8.75 8.95 13.10
CA LYS A 121 -9.07 8.04 14.21
C LYS A 121 -10.28 7.15 13.93
N THR A 122 -11.26 7.63 13.17
CA THR A 122 -12.55 6.94 13.03
C THR A 122 -12.74 6.23 11.70
N LYS A 123 -12.23 6.77 10.58
CA LYS A 123 -12.57 6.30 9.24
C LYS A 123 -11.37 5.90 8.37
N VAL A 124 -10.30 6.70 8.40
CA VAL A 124 -9.19 6.54 7.45
C VAL A 124 -8.15 5.57 7.95
N CYS A 125 -7.75 5.69 9.21
CA CYS A 125 -6.63 4.95 9.78
C CYS A 125 -7.05 3.86 10.77
N ARG A 126 -8.34 3.67 10.98
CA ARG A 126 -8.85 2.64 11.89
C ARG A 126 -8.50 1.24 11.41
N ARG A 127 -8.24 0.33 12.35
CA ARG A 127 -8.00 -1.07 12.06
C ARG A 127 -9.22 -1.68 11.36
N GLY A 128 -8.99 -2.38 10.24
CA GLY A 128 -10.03 -3.06 9.47
C GLY A 128 -10.82 -2.16 8.51
N ALA A 129 -10.50 -0.85 8.43
CA ALA A 129 -11.16 0.07 7.49
C ALA A 129 -10.74 -0.21 6.03
#